data_967231b8fda3cd36dbe0e94d5aa1c33d
#
_entry.id   967231b8fda3cd36dbe0e94d5aa1c33d
#
_cell.length_a   1.000
_cell.length_b   1.000
_cell.length_c   1.000
_cell.angle_alpha   90.00
_cell.angle_beta   90.00
_cell.angle_gamma   90.00
#
_symmetry.space_group_name_H-M   'P 1'
#
loop_
_entity.id
_entity.type
_entity.pdbx_description
1 polymer ?
#
loop_
_entity_poly.entity_id
_entity_poly.type
_entity_poly.pdbx_seq_one_letter_code
_entity_poly.pdbx_strand_id
1 'polypeptide(L)'
;MNEDKKEFKLLQNKTSISLLPNALTILGVCLGLSSIKFALDFNYEMAVILIGFAAILDTLDGRVARLVKGTSKVGKELDSLTDVISFGVAPSFIMYFWAINEAGKMGWLFVLIYTVCCALRLARFNLTKIHEEEPWKINFFEGVPSPAAAGLVLLPLILSLSNIVELLNINQILQTLNLNNIFQFENIK
;
A
#
# COMPACT_ATOMS: atom_id res chain seq x y z
N MET A 1 -48.42 4.10 -10.73
CA MET A 1 -47.93 2.69 -10.49
C MET A 1 -46.75 2.31 -11.38
N ASN A 2 -46.56 2.83 -12.61
CA ASN A 2 -45.38 2.56 -13.44
C ASN A 2 -44.23 3.55 -13.21
N GLU A 3 -44.46 4.75 -12.76
CA GLU A 3 -43.43 5.73 -12.45
C GLU A 3 -42.71 5.41 -11.12
N ASP A 4 -43.45 5.03 -10.10
CA ASP A 4 -42.87 4.61 -8.81
C ASP A 4 -41.93 3.40 -8.95
N LYS A 5 -42.26 2.46 -9.82
CA LYS A 5 -41.37 1.29 -10.12
C LYS A 5 -40.11 1.70 -10.91
N LYS A 6 -40.18 2.75 -11.74
CA LYS A 6 -39.04 3.29 -12.46
C LYS A 6 -38.10 4.06 -11.52
N GLU A 7 -38.65 4.89 -10.65
CA GLU A 7 -37.86 5.60 -9.63
C GLU A 7 -37.21 4.63 -8.66
N PHE A 8 -37.92 3.61 -8.18
CA PHE A 8 -37.37 2.59 -7.29
C PHE A 8 -36.21 1.81 -7.95
N LYS A 9 -36.34 1.42 -9.23
CA LYS A 9 -35.26 0.80 -10.00
C LYS A 9 -34.05 1.72 -10.22
N LEU A 10 -34.27 3.00 -10.44
CA LEU A 10 -33.21 4.00 -10.61
C LEU A 10 -32.45 4.23 -9.29
N LEU A 11 -33.17 4.30 -8.16
CA LEU A 11 -32.60 4.42 -6.83
C LEU A 11 -31.79 3.16 -6.46
N GLN A 12 -32.33 1.98 -6.73
CA GLN A 12 -31.67 0.70 -6.47
C GLN A 12 -30.39 0.55 -7.31
N ASN A 13 -30.42 0.95 -8.59
CA ASN A 13 -29.25 0.92 -9.46
C ASN A 13 -28.17 1.93 -9.01
N LYS A 14 -28.58 3.11 -8.56
CA LYS A 14 -27.67 4.15 -8.05
C LYS A 14 -26.99 3.73 -6.74
N THR A 15 -27.73 3.05 -5.85
CA THR A 15 -27.20 2.51 -4.59
C THR A 15 -26.22 1.36 -4.84
N SER A 16 -26.55 0.44 -5.77
CA SER A 16 -25.68 -0.70 -6.11
C SER A 16 -24.36 -0.26 -6.74
N ILE A 17 -24.38 0.77 -7.58
CA ILE A 17 -23.19 1.30 -8.25
C ILE A 17 -22.27 2.04 -7.25
N SER A 18 -22.80 2.70 -6.22
CA SER A 18 -21.99 3.34 -5.18
C SER A 18 -21.38 2.37 -4.17
N LEU A 19 -21.81 1.12 -4.14
CA LEU A 19 -21.22 0.08 -3.27
C LEU A 19 -19.90 -0.48 -3.82
N LEU A 20 -19.69 -0.42 -5.13
CA LEU A 20 -18.50 -0.98 -5.78
C LEU A 20 -17.18 -0.33 -5.29
N PRO A 21 -17.02 1.03 -5.29
CA PRO A 21 -15.80 1.64 -4.76
C PRO A 21 -15.58 1.31 -3.29
N ASN A 22 -16.61 1.34 -2.45
CA ASN A 22 -16.48 0.99 -1.04
C ASN A 22 -15.99 -0.47 -0.83
N ALA A 23 -16.42 -1.41 -1.68
CA ALA A 23 -15.95 -2.79 -1.61
C ALA A 23 -14.45 -2.90 -1.97
N LEU A 24 -13.98 -2.15 -2.97
CA LEU A 24 -12.56 -2.10 -3.32
C LEU A 24 -11.72 -1.50 -2.19
N THR A 25 -12.21 -0.44 -1.55
CA THR A 25 -11.55 0.18 -0.40
C THR A 25 -11.43 -0.80 0.77
N ILE A 26 -12.50 -1.56 1.09
CA ILE A 26 -12.46 -2.60 2.13
C ILE A 26 -11.45 -3.70 1.79
N LEU A 27 -11.37 -4.13 0.53
CA LEU A 27 -10.36 -5.08 0.09
C LEU A 27 -8.94 -4.53 0.29
N GLY A 28 -8.73 -3.23 0.03
CA GLY A 28 -7.46 -2.54 0.31
C GLY A 28 -7.04 -2.65 1.78
N VAL A 29 -7.97 -2.42 2.73
CA VAL A 29 -7.73 -2.61 4.18
C VAL A 29 -7.36 -4.06 4.47
N CYS A 30 -8.09 -5.03 3.92
CA CYS A 30 -7.81 -6.45 4.13
C CYS A 30 -6.40 -6.83 3.65
N LEU A 31 -5.95 -6.30 2.50
CA LEU A 31 -4.60 -6.52 2.01
C LEU A 31 -3.55 -5.86 2.91
N GLY A 32 -3.78 -4.61 3.35
CA GLY A 32 -2.91 -3.91 4.28
C GLY A 32 -2.73 -4.66 5.60
N LEU A 33 -3.81 -5.13 6.21
CA LEU A 33 -3.76 -5.93 7.44
C LEU A 33 -3.12 -7.32 7.22
N SER A 34 -3.42 -7.96 6.08
CA SER A 34 -2.80 -9.24 5.72
C SER A 34 -1.29 -9.11 5.54
N SER A 35 -0.80 -7.97 5.01
CA SER A 35 0.63 -7.71 4.85
C SER A 35 1.36 -7.70 6.21
N ILE A 36 0.75 -7.14 7.25
CA ILE A 36 1.29 -7.18 8.62
C ILE A 36 1.41 -8.62 9.11
N LYS A 37 0.38 -9.45 8.85
CA LYS A 37 0.41 -10.86 9.23
C LYS A 37 1.55 -11.60 8.54
N PHE A 38 1.75 -11.40 7.23
CA PHE A 38 2.87 -12.02 6.52
C PHE A 38 4.23 -11.55 7.03
N ALA A 39 4.36 -10.29 7.44
CA ALA A 39 5.58 -9.79 8.06
C ALA A 39 5.85 -10.45 9.44
N LEU A 40 4.81 -10.72 10.22
CA LEU A 40 4.91 -11.49 11.48
C LEU A 40 5.36 -12.93 11.23
N ASP A 41 4.94 -13.53 10.11
CA ASP A 41 5.34 -14.87 9.70
C ASP A 41 6.73 -14.86 8.98
N PHE A 42 7.48 -13.74 9.04
CA PHE A 42 8.79 -13.54 8.38
C PHE A 42 8.76 -13.65 6.85
N ASN A 43 7.60 -13.60 6.23
CA ASN A 43 7.45 -13.62 4.78
C ASN A 43 7.35 -12.19 4.24
N TYR A 44 8.47 -11.51 4.21
CA TYR A 44 8.54 -10.09 3.82
C TYR A 44 8.25 -9.86 2.34
N GLU A 45 8.54 -10.82 1.47
CA GLU A 45 8.23 -10.74 0.04
C GLU A 45 6.73 -10.60 -0.19
N MET A 46 5.93 -11.50 0.41
CA MET A 46 4.48 -11.44 0.32
C MET A 46 3.91 -10.19 1.00
N ALA A 47 4.51 -9.75 2.11
CA ALA A 47 4.10 -8.53 2.78
C ALA A 47 4.23 -7.30 1.86
N VAL A 48 5.36 -7.15 1.16
CA VAL A 48 5.60 -6.05 0.21
C VAL A 48 4.66 -6.13 -0.99
N ILE A 49 4.48 -7.34 -1.56
CA ILE A 49 3.57 -7.57 -2.69
C ILE A 49 2.14 -7.15 -2.33
N LEU A 50 1.66 -7.49 -1.14
CA LEU A 50 0.31 -7.13 -0.69
C LEU A 50 0.13 -5.61 -0.53
N ILE A 51 1.14 -4.88 -0.05
CA ILE A 51 1.12 -3.40 -0.03
C ILE A 51 1.05 -2.84 -1.47
N GLY A 52 1.80 -3.43 -2.40
CA GLY A 52 1.72 -3.07 -3.82
C GLY A 52 0.31 -3.27 -4.39
N PHE A 53 -0.34 -4.40 -4.10
CA PHE A 53 -1.73 -4.64 -4.51
C PHE A 53 -2.70 -3.67 -3.83
N ALA A 54 -2.51 -3.34 -2.55
CA ALA A 54 -3.32 -2.34 -1.87
C ALA A 54 -3.21 -0.97 -2.56
N ALA A 55 -2.02 -0.55 -3.01
CA ALA A 55 -1.81 0.70 -3.75
C ALA A 55 -2.48 0.71 -5.13
N ILE A 56 -2.52 -0.44 -5.81
CA ILE A 56 -3.25 -0.58 -7.08
C ILE A 56 -4.76 -0.45 -6.83
N LEU A 57 -5.31 -1.12 -5.82
CA LEU A 57 -6.74 -1.03 -5.48
C LEU A 57 -7.14 0.39 -5.10
N ASP A 58 -6.34 1.10 -4.30
CA ASP A 58 -6.54 2.50 -3.93
C ASP A 58 -6.61 3.42 -5.17
N THR A 59 -5.71 3.20 -6.13
CA THR A 59 -5.76 3.95 -7.39
C THR A 59 -7.00 3.64 -8.21
N LEU A 60 -7.47 2.39 -8.18
CA LEU A 60 -8.65 1.94 -8.92
C LEU A 60 -9.94 2.46 -8.30
N ASP A 61 -10.12 2.35 -6.98
CA ASP A 61 -11.34 2.82 -6.31
C ASP A 61 -11.51 4.33 -6.42
N GLY A 62 -10.43 5.11 -6.32
CA GLY A 62 -10.43 6.54 -6.59
C GLY A 62 -10.81 6.90 -8.04
N ARG A 63 -10.45 6.07 -9.03
CA ARG A 63 -10.88 6.25 -10.42
C ARG A 63 -12.35 5.87 -10.61
N VAL A 64 -12.75 4.72 -10.06
CA VAL A 64 -14.14 4.22 -10.14
C VAL A 64 -15.09 5.21 -9.45
N ALA A 65 -14.74 5.71 -8.28
CA ALA A 65 -15.51 6.71 -7.56
C ALA A 65 -15.77 7.98 -8.37
N ARG A 66 -14.76 8.46 -9.11
CA ARG A 66 -14.88 9.62 -10.02
C ARG A 66 -15.76 9.33 -11.22
N LEU A 67 -15.69 8.14 -11.81
CA LEU A 67 -16.51 7.73 -12.97
C LEU A 67 -17.98 7.61 -12.60
N VAL A 68 -18.27 7.09 -11.41
CA VAL A 68 -19.65 6.86 -10.93
C VAL A 68 -20.35 8.15 -10.50
N LYS A 69 -19.64 9.31 -10.42
CA LYS A 69 -20.16 10.61 -9.95
C LYS A 69 -20.90 10.53 -8.62
N GLY A 70 -20.54 9.59 -7.76
CA GLY A 70 -21.26 9.28 -6.53
C GLY A 70 -20.36 8.81 -5.40
N THR A 71 -19.44 9.66 -4.92
CA THR A 71 -18.78 9.39 -3.64
C THR A 71 -19.74 9.67 -2.50
N SER A 72 -20.10 8.64 -1.74
CA SER A 72 -20.79 8.87 -0.48
C SER A 72 -19.83 9.51 0.53
N LYS A 73 -20.35 10.32 1.46
CA LYS A 73 -19.51 10.88 2.55
C LYS A 73 -18.79 9.77 3.30
N VAL A 74 -19.48 8.67 3.56
CA VAL A 74 -18.92 7.47 4.22
C VAL A 74 -17.79 6.84 3.39
N GLY A 75 -17.94 6.74 2.07
CA GLY A 75 -16.90 6.20 1.20
C GLY A 75 -15.60 7.02 1.24
N LYS A 76 -15.70 8.35 1.29
CA LYS A 76 -14.53 9.24 1.40
C LYS A 76 -13.79 9.09 2.73
N GLU A 77 -14.53 8.95 3.84
CA GLU A 77 -13.92 8.70 5.15
C GLU A 77 -13.30 7.31 5.24
N LEU A 78 -13.96 6.31 4.64
CA LEU A 78 -13.45 4.94 4.57
C LEU A 78 -12.14 4.87 3.78
N ASP A 79 -12.05 5.55 2.65
CA ASP A 79 -10.84 5.70 1.82
C ASP A 79 -9.67 6.28 2.64
N SER A 80 -9.93 7.37 3.35
CA SER A 80 -8.93 7.98 4.23
C SER A 80 -8.45 7.06 5.36
N LEU A 81 -9.35 6.28 5.97
CA LEU A 81 -8.98 5.29 6.99
C LEU A 81 -8.14 4.15 6.38
N THR A 82 -8.51 3.70 5.18
CA THR A 82 -7.76 2.69 4.43
C THR A 82 -6.33 3.14 4.16
N ASP A 83 -6.15 4.38 3.71
CA ASP A 83 -4.86 4.98 3.46
C ASP A 83 -3.95 4.95 4.69
N VAL A 84 -4.48 5.36 5.84
CA VAL A 84 -3.70 5.34 7.10
C VAL A 84 -3.30 3.92 7.47
N ILE A 85 -4.19 2.94 7.33
CA ILE A 85 -3.90 1.55 7.69
C ILE A 85 -2.92 0.92 6.70
N SER A 86 -3.20 1.01 5.40
CA SER A 86 -2.44 0.30 4.36
C SER A 86 -1.09 0.96 4.05
N PHE A 87 -0.98 2.30 4.18
CA PHE A 87 0.24 3.04 3.82
C PHE A 87 0.91 3.75 5.00
N GLY A 88 0.25 3.84 6.15
CA GLY A 88 0.84 4.35 7.39
C GLY A 88 1.23 3.21 8.32
N VAL A 89 0.25 2.44 8.79
CA VAL A 89 0.45 1.39 9.80
C VAL A 89 1.22 0.20 9.22
N ALA A 90 0.73 -0.39 8.12
CA ALA A 90 1.29 -1.62 7.60
C ALA A 90 2.78 -1.52 7.21
N PRO A 91 3.24 -0.51 6.43
CA PRO A 91 4.65 -0.38 6.10
C PRO A 91 5.55 -0.17 7.32
N SER A 92 5.09 0.59 8.31
CA SER A 92 5.86 0.83 9.53
C SER A 92 6.03 -0.43 10.36
N PHE A 93 5.00 -1.27 10.46
CA PHE A 93 5.09 -2.57 11.14
C PHE A 93 5.95 -3.58 10.38
N ILE A 94 5.86 -3.63 9.05
CA ILE A 94 6.74 -4.48 8.22
C ILE A 94 8.20 -4.13 8.48
N MET A 95 8.55 -2.84 8.44
CA MET A 95 9.91 -2.38 8.72
C MET A 95 10.34 -2.66 10.16
N TYR A 96 9.43 -2.53 11.11
CA TYR A 96 9.70 -2.85 12.52
C TYR A 96 10.10 -4.31 12.67
N PHE A 97 9.34 -5.24 12.11
CA PHE A 97 9.62 -6.67 12.23
C PHE A 97 10.86 -7.09 11.43
N TRP A 98 11.15 -6.41 10.31
CA TRP A 98 12.29 -6.72 9.48
C TRP A 98 13.64 -6.30 10.08
N ALA A 99 13.75 -5.07 10.57
CA ALA A 99 15.04 -4.52 10.99
C ALA A 99 15.00 -3.61 12.22
N ILE A 100 13.92 -2.84 12.43
CA ILE A 100 13.90 -1.77 13.42
C ILE A 100 13.72 -2.31 14.85
N ASN A 101 13.19 -3.53 15.00
CA ASN A 101 12.98 -4.18 16.30
C ASN A 101 14.27 -4.28 17.13
N GLU A 102 15.43 -4.43 16.50
CA GLU A 102 16.74 -4.48 17.16
C GLU A 102 17.09 -3.17 17.90
N ALA A 103 16.54 -2.03 17.45
CA ALA A 103 16.68 -0.73 18.11
C ALA A 103 15.83 -0.59 19.39
N GLY A 104 15.08 -1.61 19.79
CA GLY A 104 14.28 -1.66 21.01
C GLY A 104 13.26 -0.51 21.10
N LYS A 105 13.27 0.23 22.20
CA LYS A 105 12.31 1.32 22.45
C LYS A 105 12.39 2.44 21.41
N MET A 106 13.55 2.73 20.87
CA MET A 106 13.72 3.76 19.83
C MET A 106 13.12 3.31 18.52
N GLY A 107 13.22 2.03 18.18
CA GLY A 107 12.56 1.47 16.98
C GLY A 107 11.05 1.64 17.03
N TRP A 108 10.44 1.36 18.17
CA TRP A 108 9.00 1.58 18.37
C TRP A 108 8.61 3.06 18.21
N LEU A 109 9.42 3.98 18.71
CA LEU A 109 9.18 5.41 18.56
C LEU A 109 9.15 5.83 17.08
N PHE A 110 10.04 5.31 16.24
CA PHE A 110 10.04 5.60 14.79
C PHE A 110 8.76 5.10 14.10
N VAL A 111 8.27 3.91 14.46
CA VAL A 111 6.98 3.37 13.97
C VAL A 111 5.84 4.32 14.31
N LEU A 112 5.77 4.79 15.57
CA LEU A 112 4.73 5.71 16.01
C LEU A 112 4.81 7.06 15.28
N ILE A 113 6.00 7.65 15.17
CA ILE A 113 6.21 8.93 14.49
C ILE A 113 5.74 8.83 13.04
N TYR A 114 6.17 7.80 12.30
CA TYR A 114 5.77 7.64 10.91
C TYR A 114 4.26 7.50 10.75
N THR A 115 3.63 6.64 11.54
CA THR A 115 2.19 6.39 11.48
C THR A 115 1.39 7.66 11.83
N VAL A 116 1.78 8.38 12.88
CA VAL A 116 1.12 9.63 13.30
C VAL A 116 1.31 10.72 12.25
N CYS A 117 2.50 10.88 11.69
CA CYS A 117 2.76 11.84 10.62
C CYS A 117 1.92 11.55 9.37
N CYS A 118 1.76 10.26 9.01
CA CYS A 118 0.91 9.85 7.90
C CYS A 118 -0.57 10.22 8.16
N ALA A 119 -1.08 9.93 9.35
CA ALA A 119 -2.45 10.26 9.75
C ALA A 119 -2.69 11.77 9.78
N LEU A 120 -1.78 12.57 10.38
CA LEU A 120 -1.89 14.02 10.42
C LEU A 120 -1.85 14.66 9.04
N ARG A 121 -0.99 14.15 8.17
CA ARG A 121 -0.91 14.60 6.78
C ARG A 121 -2.24 14.40 6.06
N LEU A 122 -2.84 13.21 6.19
CA LEU A 122 -4.10 12.88 5.55
C LEU A 122 -5.26 13.71 6.11
N ALA A 123 -5.31 13.92 7.43
CA ALA A 123 -6.28 14.78 8.07
C ALA A 123 -6.18 16.22 7.54
N ARG A 124 -4.94 16.77 7.43
CA ARG A 124 -4.71 18.11 6.87
C ARG A 124 -5.16 18.21 5.41
N PHE A 125 -4.86 17.21 4.59
CA PHE A 125 -5.27 17.17 3.19
C PHE A 125 -6.81 17.17 3.03
N ASN A 126 -7.52 16.45 3.87
CA ASN A 126 -8.98 16.44 3.86
C ASN A 126 -9.59 17.78 4.27
N LEU A 127 -8.97 18.51 5.20
CA LEU A 127 -9.41 19.85 5.60
C LEU A 127 -9.15 20.90 4.50
N THR A 128 -8.00 20.84 3.83
CA THR A 128 -7.63 21.78 2.77
C THR A 128 -8.60 21.70 1.59
N LYS A 129 -9.07 20.49 1.22
CA LYS A 129 -10.06 20.29 0.15
C LYS A 129 -11.41 20.98 0.41
N ILE A 130 -11.73 21.33 1.66
CA ILE A 130 -12.99 21.98 2.05
C ILE A 130 -12.91 23.51 1.82
N HIS A 131 -11.71 24.08 1.77
CA HIS A 131 -11.48 25.53 1.69
C HIS A 131 -10.92 26.03 0.34
N GLU A 132 -10.87 25.18 -0.69
CA GLU A 132 -10.35 25.58 -2.01
C GLU A 132 -11.33 26.48 -2.78
N GLU A 133 -11.26 27.79 -2.56
CA GLU A 133 -11.88 28.82 -3.42
C GLU A 133 -10.90 29.43 -4.44
N GLU A 134 -9.63 29.02 -4.45
CA GLU A 134 -8.61 29.62 -5.35
C GLU A 134 -8.21 28.68 -6.50
N PRO A 135 -8.55 28.99 -7.77
CA PRO A 135 -8.36 28.09 -8.93
C PRO A 135 -6.90 27.70 -9.23
N TRP A 136 -5.91 28.53 -8.79
CA TRP A 136 -4.50 28.28 -9.07
C TRP A 136 -3.86 27.25 -8.14
N LYS A 137 -4.45 27.01 -6.94
CA LYS A 137 -3.97 26.01 -5.97
C LYS A 137 -4.27 24.56 -6.38
N ILE A 138 -5.23 24.36 -7.30
CA ILE A 138 -5.67 23.03 -7.76
C ILE A 138 -4.55 22.24 -8.44
N ASN A 139 -3.57 22.93 -9.02
CA ASN A 139 -2.49 22.32 -9.79
C ASN A 139 -1.23 21.99 -8.98
N PHE A 140 -1.17 22.36 -7.70
CA PHE A 140 0.01 22.11 -6.85
C PHE A 140 -0.30 20.97 -5.86
N PHE A 141 0.47 19.90 -5.97
CA PHE A 141 0.43 18.77 -5.05
C PHE A 141 1.23 19.12 -3.79
N GLU A 142 0.58 19.32 -2.64
CA GLU A 142 1.28 19.54 -1.37
C GLU A 142 1.67 18.19 -0.74
N GLY A 143 2.94 17.82 -0.87
CA GLY A 143 3.55 16.67 -0.20
C GLY A 143 3.52 15.35 -1.01
N VAL A 144 4.07 14.29 -0.41
CA VAL A 144 4.20 12.96 -1.04
C VAL A 144 2.89 12.17 -0.89
N PRO A 145 2.33 11.55 -1.94
CA PRO A 145 1.15 10.67 -1.81
C PRO A 145 1.37 9.53 -0.80
N SER A 146 0.33 9.09 -0.09
CA SER A 146 0.44 8.03 0.93
C SER A 146 1.04 6.73 0.39
N PRO A 147 0.65 6.22 -0.81
CA PRO A 147 1.27 5.04 -1.38
C PRO A 147 2.76 5.22 -1.72
N ALA A 148 3.15 6.41 -2.19
CA ALA A 148 4.55 6.71 -2.49
C ALA A 148 5.40 6.80 -1.22
N ALA A 149 4.88 7.36 -0.13
CA ALA A 149 5.54 7.39 1.16
C ALA A 149 5.76 5.96 1.71
N ALA A 150 4.76 5.08 1.58
CA ALA A 150 4.89 3.67 1.93
C ALA A 150 6.00 2.97 1.12
N GLY A 151 6.04 3.22 -0.20
CA GLY A 151 7.10 2.70 -1.08
C GLY A 151 8.50 3.17 -0.68
N LEU A 152 8.67 4.45 -0.31
CA LEU A 152 9.93 4.98 0.17
C LEU A 152 10.39 4.34 1.48
N VAL A 153 9.47 4.10 2.42
CA VAL A 153 9.78 3.43 3.69
C VAL A 153 10.16 1.98 3.47
N LEU A 154 9.50 1.27 2.56
CA LEU A 154 9.79 -0.13 2.23
C LEU A 154 10.99 -0.29 1.27
N LEU A 155 11.52 0.79 0.70
CA LEU A 155 12.59 0.74 -0.29
C LEU A 155 13.85 -0.03 0.19
N PRO A 156 14.37 0.14 1.42
CA PRO A 156 15.51 -0.64 1.90
C PRO A 156 15.23 -2.15 1.91
N LEU A 157 14.02 -2.54 2.32
CA LEU A 157 13.58 -3.94 2.32
C LEU A 157 13.49 -4.48 0.88
N ILE A 158 12.89 -3.74 -0.04
CA ILE A 158 12.74 -4.13 -1.45
C ILE A 158 14.12 -4.33 -2.09
N LEU A 159 15.06 -3.41 -1.85
CA LEU A 159 16.43 -3.55 -2.35
C LEU A 159 17.14 -4.76 -1.75
N SER A 160 16.95 -5.03 -0.47
CA SER A 160 17.52 -6.22 0.18
C SER A 160 16.98 -7.51 -0.43
N LEU A 161 15.69 -7.61 -0.67
CA LEU A 161 15.06 -8.77 -1.32
C LEU A 161 15.54 -8.94 -2.76
N SER A 162 15.69 -7.86 -3.53
CA SER A 162 16.20 -7.87 -4.90
C SER A 162 17.63 -8.41 -4.96
N ASN A 163 18.52 -7.94 -4.10
CA ASN A 163 19.91 -8.41 -4.04
C ASN A 163 20.02 -9.90 -3.68
N ILE A 164 19.17 -10.39 -2.78
CA ILE A 164 19.11 -11.81 -2.42
C ILE A 164 18.67 -12.65 -3.63
N VAL A 165 17.66 -12.20 -4.38
CA VAL A 165 17.17 -12.90 -5.58
C VAL A 165 18.26 -12.97 -6.66
N GLU A 166 19.00 -11.88 -6.90
CA GLU A 166 20.13 -11.89 -7.86
C GLU A 166 21.23 -12.86 -7.44
N LEU A 167 21.64 -12.86 -6.16
CA LEU A 167 22.65 -13.78 -5.63
C LEU A 167 22.21 -15.25 -5.78
N LEU A 168 20.94 -15.56 -5.51
CA LEU A 168 20.39 -16.90 -5.69
C LEU A 168 20.40 -17.33 -7.16
N ASN A 169 20.01 -16.44 -8.08
CA ASN A 169 20.03 -16.70 -9.52
C ASN A 169 21.45 -16.95 -10.03
N ILE A 170 22.44 -16.16 -9.61
CA ILE A 170 23.84 -16.36 -9.98
C ILE A 170 24.35 -17.71 -9.48
N ASN A 171 24.04 -18.07 -8.22
CA ASN A 171 24.44 -19.37 -7.67
C ASN A 171 23.79 -20.56 -8.40
N GLN A 172 22.52 -20.43 -8.79
CA GLN A 172 21.87 -21.45 -9.63
C GLN A 172 22.50 -21.56 -11.01
N ILE A 173 22.82 -20.44 -11.64
CA ILE A 173 23.52 -20.43 -12.94
C ILE A 173 24.91 -21.08 -12.83
N LEU A 174 25.66 -20.76 -11.77
CA LEU A 174 26.98 -21.38 -11.50
C LEU A 174 26.88 -22.89 -11.27
N GLN A 175 25.87 -23.36 -10.56
CA GLN A 175 25.59 -24.78 -10.38
C GLN A 175 25.18 -25.46 -11.69
N THR A 176 24.33 -24.83 -12.49
CA THR A 176 23.86 -25.39 -13.77
C THR A 176 25.01 -25.48 -14.80
N LEU A 177 25.91 -24.52 -14.80
CA LEU A 177 27.07 -24.49 -15.67
C LEU A 177 28.18 -25.44 -15.22
N ASN A 178 28.00 -26.15 -14.10
CA ASN A 178 28.94 -27.13 -13.53
C ASN A 178 30.40 -26.59 -13.40
N LEU A 179 30.52 -25.28 -13.20
CA LEU A 179 31.81 -24.59 -13.07
C LEU A 179 32.54 -24.95 -11.77
N ASN A 180 31.87 -25.55 -10.80
CA ASN A 180 32.48 -26.07 -9.57
C ASN A 180 33.51 -27.19 -9.84
N ASN A 181 33.42 -27.88 -10.99
CA ASN A 181 34.44 -28.87 -11.40
C ASN A 181 35.71 -28.24 -11.99
N ILE A 182 35.65 -26.99 -12.40
CA ILE A 182 36.82 -26.32 -13.02
C ILE A 182 37.78 -25.85 -11.93
N PHE A 183 37.31 -25.46 -10.77
CA PHE A 183 38.15 -25.03 -9.63
C PHE A 183 38.71 -26.17 -8.79
N GLN A 184 38.24 -27.42 -8.99
CA GLN A 184 38.85 -28.59 -8.33
C GLN A 184 40.15 -29.08 -9.00
N PHE A 185 40.46 -28.66 -10.21
CA PHE A 185 41.67 -29.08 -10.92
C PHE A 185 42.95 -28.29 -10.54
N GLU A 186 42.84 -27.23 -9.73
CA GLU A 186 44.02 -26.43 -9.31
C GLU A 186 44.70 -26.93 -8.02
N ASN A 187 44.16 -27.93 -7.33
CA ASN A 187 44.71 -28.48 -6.10
C ASN A 187 45.43 -29.84 -6.29
N ILE A 188 45.82 -30.18 -7.54
CA ILE A 188 46.66 -31.35 -7.81
C ILE A 188 47.99 -30.86 -8.43
N LYS A 189 48.82 -30.28 -7.58
CA LYS A 189 50.30 -30.23 -7.75
C LYS A 189 50.98 -30.12 -6.39
#